data_4eb9627bea10635eac052fe29b28b3e0
#
_entry.id   4eb9627bea10635eac052fe29b28b3e0
#
_cell.length_a   1.000
_cell.length_b   1.000
_cell.length_c   1.000
_cell.angle_alpha   90.00
_cell.angle_beta   90.00
_cell.angle_gamma   90.00
#
_symmetry.space_group_name_H-M   'P 1'
#
loop_
_entity.id
_entity.type
_entity.pdbx_description
1 polymer ?
#
loop_
_entity_poly.entity_id
_entity_poly.type
_entity_poly.pdbx_seq_one_letter_code
_entity_poly.pdbx_strand_id
1 'polypeptide(L)'
;MKRKIIVNDKEFTMPKMSIDTYTEYLELAEVIDAKQRYSKQDIEAMGLFICKAYGDQFTVEELKNPETGLDAAGLILEFQFVDMGIADELTKRMENIEKNFQSGK
;
A
#
# COMPACT_ATOMS: atom_id res chain seq x y z
N MET A 1 -1.36 12.72 -0.64
CA MET A 1 0.05 12.60 -0.24
C MET A 1 0.55 11.20 -0.57
N LYS A 2 1.71 11.09 -1.20
CA LYS A 2 2.25 9.80 -1.58
C LYS A 2 2.84 9.08 -0.38
N ARG A 3 2.61 7.78 -0.30
CA ARG A 3 3.20 6.94 0.75
C ARG A 3 4.70 6.79 0.52
N LYS A 4 5.43 6.78 1.59
CA LYS A 4 6.88 6.56 1.59
C LYS A 4 7.23 5.50 2.61
N ILE A 5 8.29 4.75 2.33
CA ILE A 5 8.80 3.72 3.22
C ILE A 5 10.32 3.83 3.26
N ILE A 6 10.91 3.49 4.39
CA ILE A 6 12.37 3.47 4.54
C ILE A 6 12.82 2.01 4.61
N VAL A 7 13.67 1.61 3.67
CA VAL A 7 14.25 0.28 3.63
C VAL A 7 15.74 0.43 3.39
N ASN A 8 16.58 -0.18 4.22
CA ASN A 8 18.04 -0.05 4.14
C ASN A 8 18.51 1.41 4.20
N ASP A 9 17.90 2.20 5.06
CA ASP A 9 18.20 3.63 5.24
C ASP A 9 17.93 4.48 4.00
N LYS A 10 17.23 3.94 3.02
CA LYS A 10 16.80 4.67 1.81
C LYS A 10 15.30 4.89 1.84
N GLU A 11 14.89 6.08 1.43
CA GLU A 11 13.47 6.42 1.33
C GLU A 11 12.97 6.06 -0.06
N PHE A 12 11.87 5.31 -0.12
CA PHE A 12 11.19 4.95 -1.36
C PHE A 12 9.79 5.52 -1.36
N THR A 13 9.38 6.07 -2.49
CA THR A 13 8.03 6.62 -2.66
C THR A 13 7.20 5.61 -3.44
N MET A 14 5.97 5.38 -2.99
CA MET A 14 5.06 4.49 -3.69
C MET A 14 4.64 5.16 -5.01
N PRO A 15 4.87 4.51 -6.17
CA PRO A 15 4.41 5.04 -7.44
C PRO A 15 2.89 4.97 -7.55
N LYS A 16 2.33 5.57 -8.60
CA LYS A 16 0.90 5.44 -8.86
C LYS A 16 0.56 3.96 -9.01
N MET A 17 -0.49 3.54 -8.32
CA MET A 17 -0.90 2.15 -8.36
C MET A 17 -1.72 1.87 -9.61
N SER A 18 -1.35 0.83 -10.36
CA SER A 18 -2.11 0.40 -11.52
C SER A 18 -3.43 -0.24 -11.08
N ILE A 19 -4.37 -0.32 -12.01
CA ILE A 19 -5.65 -0.99 -11.76
C ILE A 19 -5.40 -2.46 -11.40
N ASP A 20 -4.50 -3.13 -12.12
CA ASP A 20 -4.19 -4.54 -11.87
C ASP A 20 -3.61 -4.74 -10.47
N THR A 21 -2.71 -3.87 -10.04
CA THR A 21 -2.12 -3.98 -8.70
C THR A 21 -3.18 -3.73 -7.63
N TYR A 22 -4.07 -2.76 -7.84
CA TYR A 22 -5.14 -2.50 -6.89
C TYR A 22 -6.13 -3.67 -6.79
N THR A 23 -6.46 -4.32 -7.91
CA THR A 23 -7.33 -5.50 -7.86
C THR A 23 -6.67 -6.65 -7.10
N GLU A 24 -5.37 -6.83 -7.22
CA GLU A 24 -4.63 -7.81 -6.40
C GLU A 24 -4.73 -7.46 -4.92
N TYR A 25 -4.62 -6.17 -4.58
CA TYR A 25 -4.81 -5.71 -3.21
C TYR A 25 -6.20 -6.08 -2.69
N LEU A 26 -7.24 -5.81 -3.49
CA LEU A 26 -8.62 -6.10 -3.09
C LEU A 26 -8.85 -7.58 -2.85
N GLU A 27 -8.32 -8.45 -3.71
CA GLU A 27 -8.43 -9.90 -3.54
C GLU A 27 -7.75 -10.35 -2.25
N LEU A 28 -6.56 -9.85 -1.98
CA LEU A 28 -5.81 -10.20 -0.78
C LEU A 28 -6.48 -9.65 0.46
N ALA A 29 -6.93 -8.41 0.43
CA ALA A 29 -7.61 -7.76 1.55
C ALA A 29 -8.89 -8.49 1.92
N GLU A 30 -9.66 -8.96 0.94
CA GLU A 30 -10.89 -9.71 1.18
C GLU A 30 -10.61 -10.99 1.97
N VAL A 31 -9.57 -11.73 1.61
CA VAL A 31 -9.17 -12.95 2.32
C VAL A 31 -8.72 -12.62 3.73
N ILE A 32 -7.90 -11.57 3.89
CA ILE A 32 -7.30 -11.20 5.17
C ILE A 32 -8.36 -10.63 6.12
N ASP A 33 -9.23 -9.76 5.65
CA ASP A 33 -10.25 -9.09 6.48
C ASP A 33 -11.27 -10.07 7.05
N ALA A 34 -11.48 -11.21 6.40
CA ALA A 34 -12.39 -12.24 6.88
C ALA A 34 -11.82 -13.06 8.04
N LYS A 35 -10.54 -12.89 8.35
CA LYS A 35 -9.84 -13.71 9.36
C LYS A 35 -9.70 -12.96 10.68
N GLN A 36 -9.81 -13.70 11.78
CA GLN A 36 -9.51 -13.17 13.12
C GLN A 36 -8.01 -13.15 13.40
N ARG A 37 -7.27 -14.02 12.75
CA ARG A 37 -5.81 -14.11 12.86
C ARG A 37 -5.20 -14.30 11.50
N TYR A 38 -4.03 -13.70 11.32
CA TYR A 38 -3.26 -13.87 10.09
C TYR A 38 -2.46 -15.16 10.14
N SER A 39 -2.43 -15.88 9.02
CA SER A 39 -1.57 -17.05 8.86
C SER A 39 -0.18 -16.60 8.39
N LYS A 40 0.76 -17.53 8.40
CA LYS A 40 2.09 -17.29 7.82
C LYS A 40 1.99 -16.88 6.37
N GLN A 41 1.13 -17.56 5.60
CA GLN A 41 0.92 -17.24 4.19
C GLN A 41 0.34 -15.83 4.00
N ASP A 42 -0.53 -15.39 4.91
CA ASP A 42 -1.09 -14.04 4.85
C ASP A 42 -0.01 -12.98 5.01
N ILE A 43 0.88 -13.18 5.98
CA ILE A 43 1.98 -12.26 6.23
C ILE A 43 2.96 -12.23 5.05
N GLU A 44 3.28 -13.37 4.50
CA GLU A 44 4.15 -13.45 3.31
C GLU A 44 3.51 -12.75 2.12
N ALA A 45 2.21 -12.93 1.93
CA ALA A 45 1.47 -12.30 0.84
C ALA A 45 1.45 -10.78 1.00
N MET A 46 1.28 -10.27 2.23
CA MET A 46 1.34 -8.84 2.51
C MET A 46 2.70 -8.26 2.13
N GLY A 47 3.77 -8.94 2.53
CA GLY A 47 5.14 -8.50 2.22
C GLY A 47 5.41 -8.44 0.72
N LEU A 48 5.03 -9.48 0.00
CA LEU A 48 5.17 -9.53 -1.45
C LEU A 48 4.36 -8.43 -2.13
N PHE A 49 3.14 -8.19 -1.65
CA PHE A 49 2.29 -7.14 -2.21
C PHE A 49 2.92 -5.76 -1.99
N ILE A 50 3.44 -5.49 -0.80
CA ILE A 50 4.06 -4.19 -0.50
C ILE A 50 5.26 -3.95 -1.42
N CYS A 51 6.11 -4.95 -1.63
CA CYS A 51 7.21 -4.83 -2.58
C CYS A 51 6.70 -4.48 -3.97
N LYS A 52 5.66 -5.14 -4.43
CA LYS A 52 5.06 -4.89 -5.74
C LYS A 52 4.47 -3.48 -5.83
N ALA A 53 3.77 -3.05 -4.77
CA ALA A 53 3.16 -1.72 -4.71
C ALA A 53 4.20 -0.60 -4.81
N TYR A 54 5.41 -0.86 -4.32
CA TYR A 54 6.52 0.09 -4.41
C TYR A 54 7.37 -0.10 -5.67
N GLY A 55 6.88 -0.89 -6.64
CA GLY A 55 7.57 -1.07 -7.92
C GLY A 55 8.81 -1.94 -7.85
N ASP A 56 8.86 -2.85 -6.89
CA ASP A 56 9.98 -3.80 -6.69
C ASP A 56 11.34 -3.11 -6.49
N GLN A 57 11.33 -1.94 -5.84
CA GLN A 57 12.54 -1.17 -5.56
C GLN A 57 13.39 -1.78 -4.45
N PHE A 58 12.85 -2.72 -3.69
CA PHE A 58 13.56 -3.45 -2.64
C PHE A 58 13.04 -4.89 -2.62
N THR A 59 13.80 -5.78 -1.96
CA THR A 59 13.41 -7.20 -1.89
C THR A 59 12.54 -7.46 -0.67
N VAL A 60 11.82 -8.57 -0.69
CA VAL A 60 10.99 -8.98 0.45
C VAL A 60 11.88 -9.31 1.66
N GLU A 61 13.08 -9.85 1.45
CA GLU A 61 14.03 -10.12 2.53
C GLU A 61 14.45 -8.84 3.23
N GLU A 62 14.72 -7.78 2.44
CA GLU A 62 15.06 -6.48 3.01
C GLU A 62 13.88 -5.88 3.77
N LEU A 63 12.68 -6.01 3.20
CA LEU A 63 11.47 -5.44 3.81
C LEU A 63 11.15 -6.08 5.15
N LYS A 64 11.22 -7.40 5.25
CA LYS A 64 10.80 -8.12 6.46
C LYS A 64 11.89 -8.25 7.53
N ASN A 65 13.07 -7.76 7.27
CA ASN A 65 14.13 -7.71 8.27
C ASN A 65 13.92 -6.45 9.13
N PRO A 66 13.69 -6.58 10.45
CA PRO A 66 13.41 -5.40 11.28
C PRO A 66 14.58 -4.41 11.36
N GLU A 67 15.79 -4.81 11.04
CA GLU A 67 16.94 -3.90 11.03
C GLU A 67 17.00 -3.06 9.75
N THR A 68 16.49 -3.58 8.64
CA THR A 68 16.54 -2.90 7.35
C THR A 68 15.18 -2.41 6.87
N GLY A 69 14.09 -3.05 7.30
CA GLY A 69 12.75 -2.77 6.84
C GLY A 69 11.75 -2.63 7.98
N LEU A 70 10.73 -3.48 7.96
CA LEU A 70 9.60 -3.38 8.88
C LEU A 70 9.58 -4.55 9.86
N ASP A 71 9.12 -4.27 11.07
CA ASP A 71 8.72 -5.32 12.00
C ASP A 71 7.29 -5.78 11.67
N ALA A 72 6.77 -6.75 12.45
CA ALA A 72 5.46 -7.32 12.19
C ALA A 72 4.34 -6.26 12.21
N ALA A 73 4.34 -5.41 13.22
CA ALA A 73 3.31 -4.36 13.34
C ALA A 73 3.41 -3.37 12.18
N GLY A 74 4.63 -2.99 11.81
CA GLY A 74 4.86 -2.08 10.69
C GLY A 74 4.39 -2.64 9.36
N LEU A 75 4.58 -3.94 9.15
CA LEU A 75 4.12 -4.60 7.93
C LEU A 75 2.60 -4.55 7.80
N ILE A 76 1.91 -4.90 8.88
CA ILE A 76 0.44 -4.91 8.90
C ILE A 76 -0.10 -3.49 8.68
N LEU A 77 0.48 -2.52 9.36
CA LEU A 77 0.07 -1.12 9.19
C LEU A 77 0.30 -0.62 7.76
N GLU A 78 1.45 -0.95 7.18
CA GLU A 78 1.76 -0.52 5.81
C GLU A 78 0.76 -1.11 4.82
N PHE A 79 0.38 -2.37 5.01
CA PHE A 79 -0.62 -3.01 4.16
C PHE A 79 -1.99 -2.31 4.28
N GLN A 80 -2.41 -1.98 5.50
CA GLN A 80 -3.67 -1.27 5.73
C GLN A 80 -3.66 0.13 5.12
N PHE A 81 -2.52 0.81 5.15
CA PHE A 81 -2.39 2.16 4.61
C PHE A 81 -2.51 2.24 3.09
N VAL A 82 -2.32 1.12 2.39
CA VAL A 82 -2.53 1.09 0.94
C VAL A 82 -3.94 1.55 0.59
N ASP A 83 -4.93 0.99 1.26
CA ASP A 83 -6.33 1.34 1.00
C ASP A 83 -6.64 2.79 1.38
N MET A 84 -6.08 3.26 2.51
CA MET A 84 -6.24 4.66 2.93
C MET A 84 -5.65 5.62 1.89
N GLY A 85 -4.51 5.28 1.31
CA GLY A 85 -3.88 6.10 0.28
C GLY A 85 -4.74 6.21 -0.98
N ILE A 86 -5.36 5.12 -1.39
CA ILE A 86 -6.29 5.11 -2.53
C ILE A 86 -7.52 5.96 -2.22
N ALA A 87 -8.08 5.82 -1.02
CA ALA A 87 -9.25 6.60 -0.60
C ALA A 87 -8.94 8.11 -0.59
N ASP A 88 -7.77 8.51 -0.08
CA ASP A 88 -7.32 9.89 -0.07
C ASP A 88 -7.20 10.44 -1.49
N GLU A 89 -6.57 9.68 -2.38
CA GLU A 89 -6.38 10.09 -3.76
C GLU A 89 -7.72 10.24 -4.49
N LEU A 90 -8.64 9.32 -4.23
CA LEU A 90 -9.98 9.39 -4.80
C LEU A 90 -10.71 10.66 -4.33
N THR A 91 -10.65 10.95 -3.03
CA THR A 91 -11.26 12.14 -2.45
C THR A 91 -10.71 13.40 -3.09
N LYS A 92 -9.40 13.49 -3.26
CA LYS A 92 -8.76 14.66 -3.88
C LYS A 92 -9.21 14.85 -5.33
N ARG A 93 -9.29 13.77 -6.09
CA ARG A 93 -9.73 13.84 -7.48
C ARG A 93 -11.19 14.24 -7.58
N MET A 94 -12.03 13.74 -6.69
CA MET A 94 -13.43 14.12 -6.64
C MET A 94 -13.60 15.60 -6.31
N GLU A 95 -12.85 16.10 -5.35
CA GLU A 95 -12.85 17.52 -5.00
C GLU A 95 -12.43 18.39 -6.18
N ASN A 96 -11.40 17.98 -6.92
CA ASN A 96 -10.92 18.71 -8.08
C ASN A 96 -11.96 18.73 -9.21
N ILE A 97 -12.63 17.62 -9.44
CA ILE A 97 -13.70 17.54 -10.44
C ILE A 97 -14.84 18.47 -10.08
N GLU A 98 -15.28 18.43 -8.82
CA GLU A 98 -16.35 19.29 -8.33
C GLU A 98 -15.98 20.77 -8.44
N LYS A 99 -14.76 21.11 -8.05
CA LYS A 99 -14.25 22.47 -8.12
C LYS A 99 -14.19 22.98 -9.56
N ASN A 100 -13.69 22.15 -10.48
CA ASN A 100 -13.60 22.49 -11.89
C ASN A 100 -14.99 22.63 -12.51
N PHE A 101 -15.92 21.80 -12.10
CA PHE A 101 -17.29 21.87 -12.57
C PHE A 101 -17.94 23.19 -12.15
N GLN A 102 -17.74 23.60 -10.91
CA GLN A 102 -18.26 24.88 -10.41
C GLN A 102 -17.59 26.07 -11.09
N SER A 103 -16.30 25.98 -11.37
CA SER A 103 -15.55 27.04 -12.02
C SER A 103 -15.92 27.22 -13.50
N GLY A 104 -16.44 26.16 -14.12
CA GLY A 104 -16.82 26.17 -15.52
C GLY A 104 -18.10 26.93 -15.81
N LYS A 105 -18.71 27.46 -14.81
CA LYS A 105 -19.88 28.32 -14.97
C LYS A 105 -19.47 29.80 -15.15
#